data_3a89dad305f223e4287c19155fd83d0d
#
_entry.id   3a89dad305f223e4287c19155fd83d0d
#
_cell.length_a   1.000
_cell.length_b   1.000
_cell.length_c   1.000
_cell.angle_alpha   90.00
_cell.angle_beta   90.00
_cell.angle_gamma   90.00
#
_symmetry.space_group_name_H-M   'P 1'
#
loop_
_entity.id
_entity.type
_entity.pdbx_description
1 polymer ?
#
loop_
_entity_poly.entity_id
_entity_poly.type
_entity_poly.pdbx_seq_one_letter_code
_entity_poly.pdbx_strand_id
1 'polypeptide(L)'
;MNDPATEAIAASGYLMQGVQSLQNSGIADPTVTQVRAYYQFGPSDGTALANASPNATLGSIFQHTSAATLAANGLSPTTTVAQYNAIVASKVGTAAGQSVLG
;
A
#
# COMPACT_ATOMS: atom_id res chain seq x y z
N MET A 1 29.63 6.19 0.64
CA MET A 1 28.30 6.83 0.59
C MET A 1 27.73 6.71 -0.81
N ASN A 2 26.49 6.26 -0.91
CA ASN A 2 25.83 6.16 -2.20
C ASN A 2 25.47 7.55 -2.72
N ASP A 3 25.64 7.77 -4.01
CA ASP A 3 25.13 8.98 -4.62
C ASP A 3 23.60 8.89 -4.82
N PRO A 4 22.90 10.03 -4.99
CA PRO A 4 21.45 10.02 -5.12
C PRO A 4 20.92 9.19 -6.31
N ALA A 5 21.67 9.10 -7.40
CA ALA A 5 21.27 8.32 -8.56
C ALA A 5 21.28 6.82 -8.25
N THR A 6 22.29 6.33 -7.53
CA THR A 6 22.39 4.94 -7.12
C THR A 6 21.26 4.59 -6.15
N GLU A 7 20.95 5.46 -5.20
CA GLU A 7 19.85 5.25 -4.26
C GLU A 7 18.49 5.20 -4.99
N ALA A 8 18.28 6.08 -5.96
CA ALA A 8 17.05 6.12 -6.74
C ALA A 8 16.86 4.83 -7.55
N ILE A 9 17.92 4.31 -8.15
CA ILE A 9 17.87 3.05 -8.90
C ILE A 9 17.53 1.89 -7.99
N ALA A 10 18.15 1.80 -6.81
CA ALA A 10 17.88 0.74 -5.85
C ALA A 10 16.43 0.81 -5.34
N ALA A 11 15.93 2.01 -5.03
CA ALA A 11 14.55 2.19 -4.60
C ALA A 11 13.56 1.82 -5.70
N SER A 12 13.84 2.18 -6.96
CA SER A 12 12.98 1.82 -8.09
C SER A 12 12.90 0.31 -8.29
N GLY A 13 14.02 -0.40 -8.18
CA GLY A 13 14.05 -1.86 -8.29
C GLY A 13 13.26 -2.54 -7.18
N TYR A 14 13.35 -2.03 -5.96
CA TYR A 14 12.59 -2.53 -4.83
C TYR A 14 11.09 -2.31 -5.01
N LEU A 15 10.69 -1.11 -5.45
CA LEU A 15 9.28 -0.80 -5.73
C LEU A 15 8.71 -1.68 -6.84
N MET A 16 9.50 -2.03 -7.84
CA MET A 16 9.03 -2.86 -8.95
C MET A 16 8.62 -4.28 -8.53
N GLN A 17 9.19 -4.81 -7.45
CA GLN A 17 8.74 -6.11 -6.92
C GLN A 17 7.29 -6.04 -6.46
N GLY A 18 6.93 -5.00 -5.72
CA GLY A 18 5.55 -4.78 -5.29
C GLY A 18 4.62 -4.52 -6.46
N VAL A 19 5.05 -3.72 -7.44
CA VAL A 19 4.27 -3.44 -8.64
C VAL A 19 3.96 -4.74 -9.38
N GLN A 20 4.96 -5.59 -9.64
CA GLN A 20 4.77 -6.84 -10.35
C GLN A 20 3.85 -7.79 -9.59
N SER A 21 4.01 -7.87 -8.28
CA SER A 21 3.17 -8.71 -7.43
C SER A 21 1.70 -8.26 -7.48
N LEU A 22 1.46 -6.96 -7.40
CA LEU A 22 0.12 -6.38 -7.50
C LEU A 22 -0.47 -6.61 -8.90
N GLN A 23 0.31 -6.43 -9.96
CA GLN A 23 -0.13 -6.71 -11.33
C GLN A 23 -0.53 -8.17 -11.49
N ASN A 24 0.22 -9.10 -10.93
CA ASN A 24 -0.09 -10.52 -10.96
C ASN A 24 -1.39 -10.86 -10.22
N SER A 25 -1.78 -10.01 -9.27
CA SER A 25 -3.04 -10.19 -8.53
C SER A 25 -4.24 -9.54 -9.21
N GLY A 26 -4.05 -8.86 -10.34
CA GLY A 26 -5.12 -8.21 -11.10
C GLY A 26 -5.11 -6.69 -11.04
N ILE A 27 -4.14 -6.07 -10.35
CA ILE A 27 -4.02 -4.60 -10.29
C ILE A 27 -3.10 -4.16 -11.42
N ALA A 28 -3.68 -3.80 -12.57
CA ALA A 28 -2.91 -3.49 -13.77
C ALA A 28 -2.07 -2.22 -13.62
N ASP A 29 -2.54 -1.24 -12.84
CA ASP A 29 -1.91 0.07 -12.72
C ASP A 29 -1.83 0.48 -11.24
N PRO A 30 -0.90 -0.11 -10.47
CA PRO A 30 -0.81 0.15 -9.03
C PRO A 30 -0.54 1.62 -8.72
N THR A 31 -1.24 2.13 -7.70
CA THR A 31 -1.03 3.49 -7.19
C THR A 31 0.07 3.49 -6.12
N VAL A 32 0.55 4.69 -5.80
CA VAL A 32 1.50 4.89 -4.70
C VAL A 32 0.95 4.32 -3.38
N THR A 33 -0.34 4.56 -3.10
CA THR A 33 -1.00 4.02 -1.90
C THR A 33 -0.96 2.49 -1.86
N GLN A 34 -1.25 1.85 -2.99
CA GLN A 34 -1.27 0.38 -3.08
C GLN A 34 0.11 -0.22 -2.88
N VAL A 35 1.14 0.37 -3.47
CA VAL A 35 2.52 -0.10 -3.30
C VAL A 35 3.00 0.12 -1.87
N ARG A 36 2.68 1.26 -1.26
CA ARG A 36 3.00 1.51 0.14
C ARG A 36 2.37 0.45 1.05
N ALA A 37 1.09 0.14 0.83
CA ALA A 37 0.38 -0.87 1.62
C ALA A 37 1.02 -2.26 1.47
N TYR A 38 1.47 -2.60 0.27
CA TYR A 38 2.17 -3.86 0.02
C TYR A 38 3.40 -4.01 0.92
N TYR A 39 4.20 -2.96 1.05
CA TYR A 39 5.41 -3.01 1.88
C TYR A 39 5.12 -2.79 3.37
N GLN A 40 4.06 -2.08 3.71
CA GLN A 40 3.70 -1.80 5.09
C GLN A 40 3.07 -3.03 5.78
N PHE A 41 2.17 -3.72 5.08
CA PHE A 41 1.38 -4.82 5.66
C PHE A 41 1.78 -6.20 5.14
N GLY A 42 2.73 -6.27 4.23
CA GLY A 42 3.20 -7.52 3.63
C GLY A 42 2.47 -7.89 2.35
N PRO A 43 3.02 -8.87 1.60
CA PRO A 43 2.49 -9.23 0.28
C PRO A 43 1.03 -9.70 0.32
N SER A 44 0.64 -10.47 1.32
CA SER A 44 -0.71 -11.02 1.42
C SER A 44 -1.72 -9.93 1.76
N ASP A 45 -1.51 -9.22 2.87
CA ASP A 45 -2.46 -8.21 3.34
C ASP A 45 -2.46 -6.96 2.46
N GLY A 46 -1.30 -6.54 1.97
CA GLY A 46 -1.22 -5.40 1.05
C GLY A 46 -1.95 -5.68 -0.26
N THR A 47 -1.83 -6.88 -0.80
CA THR A 47 -2.55 -7.29 -2.01
C THR A 47 -4.06 -7.37 -1.76
N ALA A 48 -4.46 -7.91 -0.61
CA ALA A 48 -5.87 -7.96 -0.22
C ALA A 48 -6.46 -6.55 -0.12
N LEU A 49 -5.72 -5.61 0.45
CA LEU A 49 -6.14 -4.22 0.55
C LEU A 49 -6.33 -3.59 -0.83
N ALA A 50 -5.40 -3.83 -1.76
CA ALA A 50 -5.47 -3.29 -3.11
C ALA A 50 -6.68 -3.81 -3.90
N ASN A 51 -7.11 -5.05 -3.64
CA ASN A 51 -8.24 -5.68 -4.32
C ASN A 51 -9.58 -5.48 -3.58
N ALA A 52 -9.57 -4.87 -2.40
CA ALA A 52 -10.77 -4.78 -1.56
C ALA A 52 -11.70 -3.67 -2.02
N SER A 53 -13.00 -3.85 -1.71
CA SER A 53 -14.00 -2.79 -1.89
C SER A 53 -13.68 -1.61 -0.96
N PRO A 54 -13.96 -0.36 -1.38
CA PRO A 54 -13.79 0.81 -0.52
C PRO A 54 -14.57 0.72 0.80
N ASN A 55 -15.66 -0.01 0.82
CA ASN A 55 -16.51 -0.18 2.00
C ASN A 55 -16.06 -1.31 2.93
N ALA A 56 -15.11 -2.15 2.52
CA ALA A 56 -14.59 -3.22 3.35
C ALA A 56 -13.79 -2.64 4.51
N THR A 57 -13.87 -3.30 5.68
CA THR A 57 -13.07 -2.92 6.85
C THR A 57 -11.72 -3.62 6.82
N LEU A 58 -10.70 -2.97 7.39
CA LEU A 58 -9.37 -3.57 7.44
C LEU A 58 -9.38 -4.89 8.22
N GLY A 59 -10.15 -4.96 9.29
CA GLY A 59 -10.26 -6.19 10.07
C GLY A 59 -10.87 -7.35 9.31
N SER A 60 -11.69 -7.09 8.29
CA SER A 60 -12.30 -8.14 7.47
C SER A 60 -11.37 -8.67 6.39
N ILE A 61 -10.41 -7.87 5.94
CA ILE A 61 -9.53 -8.24 4.81
C ILE A 61 -8.13 -8.65 5.24
N PHE A 62 -7.65 -8.16 6.39
CA PHE A 62 -6.30 -8.47 6.89
C PHE A 62 -6.33 -9.78 7.69
N GLN A 63 -5.53 -10.75 7.26
CA GLN A 63 -5.40 -12.04 7.93
C GLN A 63 -4.11 -12.15 8.73
N HIS A 64 -3.12 -11.32 8.43
CA HIS A 64 -1.78 -11.38 9.01
C HIS A 64 -1.40 -10.13 9.78
N THR A 65 -2.29 -9.14 9.84
CA THR A 65 -2.05 -7.87 10.53
C THR A 65 -2.95 -7.80 11.77
N SER A 66 -2.36 -7.69 12.95
CA SER A 66 -3.09 -7.65 14.21
C SER A 66 -3.73 -6.28 14.45
N ALA A 67 -4.74 -6.25 15.33
CA ALA A 67 -5.35 -4.99 15.78
C ALA A 67 -4.31 -4.07 16.43
N ALA A 68 -3.34 -4.62 17.15
CA ALA A 68 -2.26 -3.84 17.77
C ALA A 68 -1.39 -3.16 16.70
N THR A 69 -1.07 -3.87 15.62
CA THR A 69 -0.32 -3.30 14.49
C THR A 69 -1.12 -2.19 13.81
N LEU A 70 -2.42 -2.40 13.60
CA LEU A 70 -3.28 -1.34 13.05
C LEU A 70 -3.29 -0.11 13.94
N ALA A 71 -3.44 -0.28 15.25
CA ALA A 71 -3.44 0.82 16.21
C ALA A 71 -2.12 1.59 16.18
N ALA A 72 -1.00 0.90 16.06
CA ALA A 72 0.33 1.51 15.97
C ALA A 72 0.47 2.40 14.72
N ASN A 73 -0.34 2.15 13.69
CA ASN A 73 -0.37 2.93 12.45
C ASN A 73 -1.53 3.94 12.41
N GLY A 74 -2.21 4.18 13.52
CA GLY A 74 -3.35 5.09 13.58
C GLY A 74 -4.61 4.53 12.95
N LEU A 75 -4.74 3.22 12.86
CA LEU A 75 -5.84 2.52 12.22
C LEU A 75 -6.56 1.63 13.24
N SER A 76 -7.69 1.04 12.81
CA SER A 76 -8.43 0.07 13.61
C SER A 76 -9.04 -1.00 12.72
N PRO A 77 -9.49 -2.13 13.28
CA PRO A 77 -10.20 -3.14 12.49
C PRO A 77 -11.48 -2.64 11.82
N THR A 78 -12.09 -1.57 12.34
CA THR A 78 -13.30 -0.96 11.77
C THR A 78 -13.02 0.11 10.74
N THR A 79 -11.76 0.51 10.56
CA THR A 79 -11.36 1.46 9.51
C THR A 79 -11.67 0.84 8.15
N THR A 80 -12.38 1.58 7.28
CA THR A 80 -12.65 1.11 5.92
C THR A 80 -11.46 1.38 5.01
N VAL A 81 -11.43 0.69 3.85
CA VAL A 81 -10.43 0.93 2.82
C VAL A 81 -10.46 2.39 2.35
N ALA A 82 -11.66 2.96 2.16
CA ALA A 82 -11.81 4.36 1.78
C ALA A 82 -11.20 5.30 2.83
N GLN A 83 -11.43 5.03 4.12
CA GLN A 83 -10.83 5.81 5.21
C GLN A 83 -9.31 5.68 5.23
N TYR A 84 -8.78 4.48 5.03
CA TYR A 84 -7.34 4.25 4.91
C TYR A 84 -6.74 5.07 3.78
N ASN A 85 -7.37 5.04 2.61
CA ASN A 85 -6.90 5.80 1.44
C ASN A 85 -6.90 7.31 1.73
N ALA A 86 -7.91 7.81 2.43
CA ALA A 86 -8.00 9.22 2.81
C ALA A 86 -6.87 9.60 3.80
N ILE A 87 -6.55 8.72 4.75
CA ILE A 87 -5.46 8.95 5.70
C ILE A 87 -4.13 9.02 4.97
N VAL A 88 -3.88 8.10 4.03
CA VAL A 88 -2.64 8.12 3.23
C VAL A 88 -2.57 9.38 2.37
N ALA A 89 -3.67 9.77 1.74
CA ALA A 89 -3.72 10.98 0.92
C ALA A 89 -3.39 12.23 1.75
N SER A 90 -3.85 12.27 3.00
CA SER A 90 -3.53 13.36 3.92
C SER A 90 -2.03 13.46 4.23
N LYS A 91 -1.34 12.32 4.26
CA LYS A 91 0.10 12.27 4.58
C LYS A 91 0.98 12.46 3.33
N VAL A 92 0.58 11.89 2.20
CA VAL A 92 1.37 11.86 0.96
C VAL A 92 0.97 12.97 -0.01
N GLY A 93 -0.26 13.48 0.12
CA GLY A 93 -0.80 14.48 -0.79
C GLY A 93 -1.34 13.85 -2.08
N THR A 94 -1.35 14.62 -3.15
CA THR A 94 -1.94 14.19 -4.43
C THR A 94 -1.24 12.99 -5.05
N ALA A 95 0.00 12.73 -4.67
CA ALA A 95 0.76 11.59 -5.18
C ALA A 95 0.16 10.24 -4.78
N ALA A 96 -0.65 10.18 -3.70
CA ALA A 96 -1.19 8.94 -3.18
C ALA A 96 -2.01 8.16 -4.21
N GLY A 97 -2.76 8.86 -5.05
CA GLY A 97 -3.60 8.24 -6.08
C GLY A 97 -2.94 8.12 -7.44
N GLN A 98 -1.70 8.56 -7.58
CA GLN A 98 -1.01 8.50 -8.86
C GLN A 98 -0.47 7.10 -9.12
N SER A 99 -0.43 6.72 -10.41
CA SER A 99 0.18 5.48 -10.85
C SER A 99 1.68 5.49 -10.58
N VAL A 100 2.19 4.37 -10.08
CA VAL A 100 3.63 4.17 -9.90
C VAL A 100 4.34 4.04 -11.24
N LEU A 101 3.62 3.64 -12.28
CA LEU A 101 4.17 3.45 -13.62
C LEU A 101 4.24 4.75 -14.45
N GLY A 102 3.71 5.83 -13.92
CA GLY A 102 3.80 7.13 -14.56
C GLY A 102 2.51 7.71 -15.07
#